data_8f1961ab25ec3b86bff913e55bfcdb05
#
_entry.id   8f1961ab25ec3b86bff913e55bfcdb05
#
_cell.length_a   1.000
_cell.length_b   1.000
_cell.length_c   1.000
_cell.angle_alpha   90.00
_cell.angle_beta   90.00
_cell.angle_gamma   90.00
#
_symmetry.space_group_name_H-M   'P 1'
#
loop_
_entity.id
_entity.type
_entity.pdbx_description
1 polymer ?
#
loop_
_entity_poly.entity_id
_entity_poly.type
_entity_poly.pdbx_seq_one_letter_code
_entity_poly.pdbx_strand_id
1 'polypeptide(L)'
;MSVLVNKESKIIVQGFTGSEGTFHATQMIAYGTNVVGGVTPGKGGQTHLEKPVFNTVAEAVDQVDADTSIIFLPPAFAADAIMESVEAGIKVIITITEGIPVNDMTKAFQYVKAKGATLIGPNCPGVITPEEAKVGIMPGFVFKKGKVGIVSKSGTLTYEASDQVVSQGLGISTAIGIGGDPIIGTTTKDAVELFMNDPETECIVMIGEIGGQLEADAAKWIKASGNKKPVVGFIAGETAPKGRTMGHAGAIVGGSEDTAEAKKRIMRECGIHVVDSPAQIGAKVAEVLS
;
A
#
# COMPACT_ATOMS: atom_id res chain seq x y z
N MET A 1 -5.11 -4.01 -17.01
CA MET A 1 -5.00 -2.65 -16.41
C MET A 1 -4.47 -2.82 -15.00
N SER A 2 -3.42 -2.12 -14.65
CA SER A 2 -2.84 -2.17 -13.30
C SER A 2 -3.72 -1.43 -12.30
N VAL A 3 -3.67 -1.87 -11.06
CA VAL A 3 -4.40 -1.26 -9.96
C VAL A 3 -3.61 -0.06 -9.40
N LEU A 4 -4.23 1.11 -9.32
CA LEU A 4 -3.72 2.38 -8.76
C LEU A 4 -2.60 3.06 -9.57
N VAL A 5 -1.49 2.40 -9.87
CA VAL A 5 -0.33 3.00 -10.55
C VAL A 5 0.14 2.16 -11.72
N ASN A 6 0.57 2.81 -12.80
CA ASN A 6 1.08 2.17 -14.01
C ASN A 6 2.16 3.05 -14.67
N LYS A 7 2.65 2.64 -15.84
CA LYS A 7 3.68 3.38 -16.58
C LYS A 7 3.28 4.79 -17.04
N GLU A 8 1.96 5.06 -17.12
CA GLU A 8 1.43 6.38 -17.52
C GLU A 8 1.26 7.32 -16.31
N SER A 9 1.28 6.78 -15.07
CA SER A 9 1.14 7.58 -13.85
C SER A 9 2.26 8.62 -13.76
N LYS A 10 1.91 9.87 -13.49
CA LYS A 10 2.84 11.00 -13.38
C LYS A 10 3.11 11.31 -11.91
N ILE A 11 4.24 10.82 -11.41
CA ILE A 11 4.57 10.83 -9.99
C ILE A 11 5.35 12.08 -9.61
N ILE A 12 4.90 12.77 -8.56
CA ILE A 12 5.70 13.77 -7.84
C ILE A 12 6.10 13.26 -6.46
N VAL A 13 7.28 13.70 -6.01
CA VAL A 13 7.84 13.33 -4.71
C VAL A 13 7.81 14.54 -3.78
N GLN A 14 7.07 14.46 -2.68
CA GLN A 14 7.13 15.47 -1.63
C GLN A 14 8.26 15.15 -0.65
N GLY A 15 9.04 16.18 -0.29
CA GLY A 15 10.32 16.01 0.38
C GLY A 15 11.45 15.63 -0.58
N PHE A 16 11.33 15.97 -1.85
CA PHE A 16 12.15 15.52 -2.97
C PHE A 16 13.65 15.74 -2.78
N THR A 17 14.06 16.86 -2.20
CA THR A 17 15.47 17.20 -1.98
C THR A 17 16.00 16.78 -0.60
N GLY A 18 15.18 16.11 0.21
CA GLY A 18 15.60 15.47 1.46
C GLY A 18 16.33 14.15 1.19
N SER A 19 17.00 13.59 2.21
CA SER A 19 17.76 12.34 2.09
C SER A 19 16.90 11.18 1.59
N GLU A 20 15.77 10.93 2.26
CA GLU A 20 14.85 9.84 1.93
C GLU A 20 14.18 10.07 0.57
N GLY A 21 13.68 11.30 0.31
CA GLY A 21 13.08 11.65 -0.97
C GLY A 21 14.05 11.48 -2.13
N THR A 22 15.29 11.93 -1.99
CA THR A 22 16.36 11.76 -2.99
C THR A 22 16.68 10.30 -3.24
N PHE A 23 16.90 9.52 -2.18
CA PHE A 23 17.28 8.12 -2.27
C PHE A 23 16.18 7.29 -2.97
N HIS A 24 14.95 7.40 -2.49
CA HIS A 24 13.86 6.60 -3.04
C HIS A 24 13.41 7.08 -4.43
N ALA A 25 13.45 8.40 -4.72
CA ALA A 25 13.22 8.91 -6.07
C ALA A 25 14.24 8.36 -7.07
N THR A 26 15.52 8.31 -6.69
CA THR A 26 16.57 7.69 -7.53
C THR A 26 16.24 6.22 -7.83
N GLN A 27 15.79 5.46 -6.82
CA GLN A 27 15.42 4.06 -7.01
C GLN A 27 14.14 3.89 -7.86
N MET A 28 13.16 4.80 -7.75
CA MET A 28 11.96 4.79 -8.58
C MET A 28 12.29 5.12 -10.04
N ILE A 29 13.11 6.13 -10.29
CA ILE A 29 13.59 6.50 -11.64
C ILE A 29 14.38 5.35 -12.27
N ALA A 30 15.30 4.74 -11.51
CA ALA A 30 16.09 3.59 -11.98
C ALA A 30 15.22 2.36 -12.30
N TYR A 31 14.07 2.22 -11.63
CA TYR A 31 13.08 1.17 -11.93
C TYR A 31 12.28 1.44 -13.21
N GLY A 32 12.31 2.66 -13.72
CA GLY A 32 11.51 3.09 -14.88
C GLY A 32 10.20 3.80 -14.52
N THR A 33 9.98 4.11 -13.23
CA THR A 33 8.81 4.89 -12.80
C THR A 33 8.87 6.30 -13.37
N ASN A 34 7.75 6.78 -13.89
CA ASN A 34 7.65 8.12 -14.47
C ASN A 34 7.56 9.21 -13.39
N VAL A 35 8.70 9.49 -12.74
CA VAL A 35 8.82 10.60 -11.81
C VAL A 35 8.98 11.88 -12.63
N VAL A 36 7.99 12.78 -12.58
CA VAL A 36 7.94 14.00 -13.38
C VAL A 36 8.47 15.22 -12.65
N GLY A 37 8.64 15.18 -11.32
CA GLY A 37 9.17 16.26 -10.52
C GLY A 37 9.05 15.99 -9.04
N GLY A 38 9.30 17.00 -8.22
CA GLY A 38 9.09 16.91 -6.79
C GLY A 38 8.83 18.26 -6.13
N VAL A 39 8.35 18.20 -4.90
CA VAL A 39 7.98 19.38 -4.11
C VAL A 39 8.91 19.50 -2.92
N THR A 40 9.52 20.68 -2.80
CA THR A 40 10.26 21.13 -1.61
C THR A 40 10.08 22.62 -1.46
N PRO A 41 9.27 23.10 -0.50
CA PRO A 41 9.03 24.51 -0.28
C PRO A 41 10.33 25.32 -0.13
N GLY A 42 10.41 26.46 -0.83
CA GLY A 42 11.59 27.32 -0.87
C GLY A 42 12.69 26.90 -1.85
N LYS A 43 12.50 25.78 -2.57
CA LYS A 43 13.43 25.30 -3.61
C LYS A 43 12.83 25.24 -5.01
N GLY A 44 11.65 25.82 -5.21
CA GLY A 44 11.01 25.92 -6.52
C GLY A 44 11.92 26.59 -7.56
N GLY A 45 11.85 26.10 -8.79
CA GLY A 45 12.70 26.56 -9.90
C GLY A 45 14.09 25.90 -9.96
N GLN A 46 14.47 25.09 -8.98
CA GLN A 46 15.69 24.28 -9.05
C GLN A 46 15.46 22.99 -9.82
N THR A 47 16.54 22.33 -10.19
CA THR A 47 16.54 20.98 -10.76
C THR A 47 17.18 20.01 -9.77
N HIS A 48 16.54 18.84 -9.55
CA HIS A 48 17.05 17.78 -8.72
C HIS A 48 16.79 16.42 -9.40
N LEU A 49 17.79 15.53 -9.46
CA LEU A 49 17.72 14.27 -10.22
C LEU A 49 17.21 14.47 -11.67
N GLU A 50 17.66 15.56 -12.31
CA GLU A 50 17.23 15.98 -13.67
C GLU A 50 15.73 16.27 -13.81
N LYS A 51 15.03 16.50 -12.70
CA LYS A 51 13.60 16.81 -12.64
C LYS A 51 13.37 18.16 -11.98
N PRO A 52 12.30 18.88 -12.36
CA PRO A 52 11.96 20.16 -11.75
C PRO A 52 11.56 20.01 -10.28
N VAL A 53 11.91 21.01 -9.48
CA VAL A 53 11.47 21.17 -8.09
C VAL A 53 10.46 22.28 -8.02
N PHE A 54 9.34 22.05 -7.35
CA PHE A 54 8.25 22.99 -7.14
C PHE A 54 8.15 23.41 -5.67
N ASN A 55 7.53 24.55 -5.39
CA ASN A 55 7.23 24.96 -4.02
C ASN A 55 5.97 24.31 -3.48
N THR A 56 4.99 24.02 -4.36
CA THR A 56 3.69 23.48 -4.00
C THR A 56 3.28 22.32 -4.92
N VAL A 57 2.36 21.49 -4.45
CA VAL A 57 1.76 20.43 -5.27
C VAL A 57 0.94 21.02 -6.42
N ALA A 58 0.25 22.14 -6.18
CA ALA A 58 -0.52 22.83 -7.22
C ALA A 58 0.36 23.29 -8.40
N GLU A 59 1.56 23.86 -8.13
CA GLU A 59 2.52 24.19 -9.17
C GLU A 59 2.94 22.94 -9.98
N ALA A 60 3.15 21.82 -9.32
CA ALA A 60 3.52 20.56 -9.99
C ALA A 60 2.38 20.02 -10.87
N VAL A 61 1.14 20.07 -10.39
CA VAL A 61 -0.02 19.66 -11.19
C VAL A 61 -0.16 20.54 -12.42
N ASP A 62 -0.04 21.86 -12.26
CA ASP A 62 -0.17 22.83 -13.36
C ASP A 62 0.94 22.67 -14.43
N GLN A 63 2.19 22.45 -14.02
CA GLN A 63 3.33 22.48 -14.93
C GLN A 63 3.71 21.13 -15.54
N VAL A 64 3.49 20.02 -14.83
CA VAL A 64 3.86 18.67 -15.29
C VAL A 64 2.69 17.69 -15.30
N ASP A 65 1.46 18.17 -15.03
CA ASP A 65 0.24 17.38 -15.07
C ASP A 65 0.32 16.13 -14.16
N ALA A 66 0.85 16.33 -12.94
CA ALA A 66 1.02 15.26 -11.96
C ALA A 66 -0.32 14.71 -11.49
N ASP A 67 -0.46 13.39 -11.38
CA ASP A 67 -1.68 12.70 -10.94
C ASP A 67 -1.49 11.86 -9.67
N THR A 68 -0.25 11.58 -9.32
CA THR A 68 0.14 10.73 -8.18
C THR A 68 1.21 11.43 -7.34
N SER A 69 1.04 11.43 -6.02
CA SER A 69 1.99 12.00 -5.06
C SER A 69 2.52 10.93 -4.12
N ILE A 70 3.83 10.91 -3.89
CA ILE A 70 4.44 10.13 -2.81
C ILE A 70 5.10 11.05 -1.79
N ILE A 71 4.88 10.76 -0.49
CA ILE A 71 5.27 11.64 0.63
C ILE A 71 6.38 10.98 1.46
N PHE A 72 7.53 11.68 1.56
CA PHE A 72 8.70 11.37 2.39
C PHE A 72 8.98 12.52 3.37
N LEU A 73 7.95 13.09 3.97
CA LEU A 73 8.09 14.19 4.92
C LEU A 73 8.08 13.69 6.37
N PRO A 74 8.68 14.44 7.32
CA PRO A 74 8.56 14.13 8.74
C PRO A 74 7.09 14.09 9.20
N PRO A 75 6.77 13.31 10.27
CA PRO A 75 5.39 13.12 10.73
C PRO A 75 4.59 14.38 10.97
N ALA A 76 5.24 15.44 11.47
CA ALA A 76 4.59 16.73 11.77
C ALA A 76 4.06 17.46 10.51
N PHE A 77 4.53 17.13 9.32
CA PHE A 77 4.16 17.78 8.06
C PHE A 77 3.37 16.89 7.10
N ALA A 78 3.33 15.58 7.38
CA ALA A 78 2.80 14.61 6.42
C ALA A 78 1.27 14.73 6.25
N ALA A 79 0.52 15.04 7.30
CA ALA A 79 -0.92 15.23 7.21
C ALA A 79 -1.30 16.45 6.34
N ASP A 80 -0.57 17.56 6.48
CA ASP A 80 -0.77 18.76 5.65
C ASP A 80 -0.42 18.46 4.19
N ALA A 81 0.66 17.72 3.94
CA ALA A 81 1.06 17.30 2.60
C ALA A 81 0.03 16.38 1.92
N ILE A 82 -0.64 15.51 2.68
CA ILE A 82 -1.78 14.71 2.18
C ILE A 82 -2.91 15.65 1.75
N MET A 83 -3.30 16.58 2.60
CA MET A 83 -4.41 17.52 2.31
C MET A 83 -4.06 18.45 1.14
N GLU A 84 -2.82 18.95 1.04
CA GLU A 84 -2.34 19.74 -0.09
C GLU A 84 -2.45 18.96 -1.41
N SER A 85 -2.04 17.68 -1.41
CA SER A 85 -2.16 16.82 -2.60
C SER A 85 -3.61 16.66 -3.06
N VAL A 86 -4.52 16.43 -2.12
CA VAL A 86 -5.96 16.33 -2.38
C VAL A 86 -6.51 17.62 -2.96
N GLU A 87 -6.16 18.77 -2.38
CA GLU A 87 -6.64 20.08 -2.84
C GLU A 87 -6.12 20.43 -4.23
N ALA A 88 -4.90 20.03 -4.55
CA ALA A 88 -4.31 20.21 -5.87
C ALA A 88 -4.90 19.27 -6.95
N GLY A 89 -5.77 18.32 -6.57
CA GLY A 89 -6.43 17.40 -7.51
C GLY A 89 -5.68 16.10 -7.78
N ILE A 90 -4.66 15.77 -6.98
CA ILE A 90 -3.97 14.48 -7.05
C ILE A 90 -4.96 13.35 -6.73
N LYS A 91 -4.94 12.31 -7.55
CA LYS A 91 -5.88 11.19 -7.45
C LYS A 91 -5.40 10.08 -6.54
N VAL A 92 -4.09 9.78 -6.56
CA VAL A 92 -3.46 8.73 -5.75
C VAL A 92 -2.36 9.35 -4.90
N ILE A 93 -2.47 9.19 -3.59
CA ILE A 93 -1.52 9.72 -2.62
C ILE A 93 -0.94 8.54 -1.85
N ILE A 94 0.38 8.46 -1.79
CA ILE A 94 1.09 7.38 -1.09
C ILE A 94 1.94 8.01 0.01
N THR A 95 1.68 7.65 1.27
CA THR A 95 2.36 8.23 2.43
C THR A 95 3.22 7.18 3.12
N ILE A 96 4.54 7.31 2.96
CA ILE A 96 5.52 6.39 3.56
C ILE A 96 5.69 6.66 5.05
N THR A 97 5.54 7.90 5.45
CA THR A 97 5.79 8.40 6.80
C THR A 97 5.06 7.59 7.86
N GLU A 98 5.82 7.19 8.89
CA GLU A 98 5.32 6.58 10.12
C GLU A 98 5.18 7.63 11.23
N GLY A 99 4.26 7.42 12.18
CA GLY A 99 4.15 8.24 13.39
C GLY A 99 3.46 9.59 13.19
N ILE A 100 2.62 9.72 12.19
CA ILE A 100 1.75 10.90 12.04
C ILE A 100 0.81 10.97 13.26
N PRO A 101 0.67 12.12 13.94
CA PRO A 101 -0.23 12.25 15.06
C PRO A 101 -1.67 11.84 14.69
N VAL A 102 -2.28 10.99 15.52
CA VAL A 102 -3.63 10.42 15.25
C VAL A 102 -4.66 11.50 14.97
N ASN A 103 -4.62 12.63 15.71
CA ASN A 103 -5.55 13.73 15.52
C ASN A 103 -5.40 14.40 14.15
N ASP A 104 -4.17 14.56 13.67
CA ASP A 104 -3.91 15.16 12.36
C ASP A 104 -4.26 14.18 11.23
N MET A 105 -3.95 12.88 11.42
CA MET A 105 -4.33 11.85 10.48
C MET A 105 -5.86 11.67 10.37
N THR A 106 -6.59 11.85 11.46
CA THR A 106 -8.06 11.84 11.44
C THR A 106 -8.63 12.94 10.53
N LYS A 107 -8.08 14.15 10.60
CA LYS A 107 -8.48 15.27 9.73
C LYS A 107 -8.14 14.99 8.27
N ALA A 108 -6.89 14.57 8.00
CA ALA A 108 -6.44 14.25 6.66
C ALA A 108 -7.29 13.14 6.03
N PHE A 109 -7.59 12.08 6.77
CA PHE A 109 -8.44 10.97 6.32
C PHE A 109 -9.86 11.42 5.93
N GLN A 110 -10.49 12.25 6.76
CA GLN A 110 -11.81 12.80 6.46
C GLN A 110 -11.77 13.68 5.21
N TYR A 111 -10.71 14.47 5.05
CA TYR A 111 -10.54 15.34 3.90
C TYR A 111 -10.35 14.54 2.60
N VAL A 112 -9.49 13.53 2.61
CA VAL A 112 -9.29 12.59 1.49
C VAL A 112 -10.62 11.95 1.08
N LYS A 113 -11.38 11.44 2.05
CA LYS A 113 -12.70 10.84 1.79
C LYS A 113 -13.70 11.81 1.18
N ALA A 114 -13.78 13.03 1.71
CA ALA A 114 -14.72 14.05 1.22
C ALA A 114 -14.44 14.45 -0.24
N LYS A 115 -13.19 14.41 -0.66
CA LYS A 115 -12.76 14.78 -2.01
C LYS A 115 -12.67 13.59 -2.98
N GLY A 116 -12.81 12.36 -2.50
CA GLY A 116 -12.80 11.15 -3.33
C GLY A 116 -11.41 10.76 -3.86
N ALA A 117 -10.34 11.21 -3.24
CA ALA A 117 -8.97 10.77 -3.56
C ALA A 117 -8.66 9.41 -2.91
N THR A 118 -7.67 8.70 -3.43
CA THR A 118 -7.18 7.45 -2.87
C THR A 118 -5.91 7.69 -2.08
N LEU A 119 -5.90 7.33 -0.81
CA LEU A 119 -4.73 7.41 0.07
C LEU A 119 -4.24 6.00 0.42
N ILE A 120 -2.97 5.72 0.15
CA ILE A 120 -2.26 4.51 0.58
C ILE A 120 -1.32 4.87 1.73
N GLY A 121 -1.40 4.12 2.81
CA GLY A 121 -0.71 4.45 4.06
C GLY A 121 -1.54 5.32 5.01
N PRO A 122 -0.94 5.97 6.00
CA PRO A 122 0.50 6.12 6.27
C PRO A 122 1.19 4.84 6.75
N ASN A 123 2.51 4.94 7.05
CA ASN A 123 3.35 3.84 7.51
C ASN A 123 3.27 2.62 6.57
N CYS A 124 3.54 2.83 5.30
CA CYS A 124 3.40 1.81 4.26
C CYS A 124 4.63 1.75 3.36
N PRO A 125 4.88 0.62 2.68
CA PRO A 125 5.96 0.49 1.72
C PRO A 125 5.62 1.07 0.33
N GLY A 126 4.37 1.47 0.09
CA GLY A 126 3.89 1.99 -1.18
C GLY A 126 3.16 0.96 -2.04
N VAL A 127 3.21 1.17 -3.35
CA VAL A 127 2.56 0.34 -4.37
C VAL A 127 3.56 0.00 -5.48
N ILE A 128 3.53 -1.23 -5.97
CA ILE A 128 4.30 -1.64 -7.14
C ILE A 128 3.44 -2.42 -8.13
N THR A 129 3.44 -2.01 -9.38
CA THR A 129 2.98 -2.77 -10.54
C THR A 129 4.22 -3.18 -11.31
N PRO A 130 4.62 -4.47 -11.25
CA PRO A 130 5.89 -4.93 -11.83
C PRO A 130 6.00 -4.61 -13.31
N GLU A 131 7.20 -4.16 -13.74
CA GLU A 131 7.54 -3.71 -15.09
C GLU A 131 6.82 -2.42 -15.55
N GLU A 132 6.00 -1.81 -14.69
CA GLU A 132 5.28 -0.58 -15.03
C GLU A 132 5.66 0.58 -14.12
N ALA A 133 5.42 0.46 -12.81
CA ALA A 133 5.71 1.52 -11.84
C ALA A 133 5.99 0.96 -10.45
N LYS A 134 7.00 1.50 -9.79
CA LYS A 134 7.27 1.34 -8.37
C LYS A 134 7.12 2.70 -7.71
N VAL A 135 6.11 2.87 -6.87
CA VAL A 135 5.87 4.12 -6.12
C VAL A 135 5.97 3.80 -4.64
N GLY A 136 7.17 3.95 -4.10
CA GLY A 136 7.48 3.58 -2.73
C GLY A 136 8.88 3.03 -2.54
N ILE A 137 9.03 2.29 -1.43
CA ILE A 137 10.31 1.77 -0.94
C ILE A 137 10.50 0.28 -1.24
N MET A 138 9.54 -0.38 -1.88
CA MET A 138 9.60 -1.81 -2.18
C MET A 138 10.83 -2.16 -3.03
N PRO A 139 11.56 -3.27 -2.73
CA PRO A 139 12.70 -3.72 -3.53
C PRO A 139 12.22 -4.32 -4.86
N GLY A 140 12.34 -3.58 -5.96
CA GLY A 140 11.77 -3.96 -7.25
C GLY A 140 12.21 -5.33 -7.80
N PHE A 141 13.38 -5.82 -7.39
CA PHE A 141 13.96 -7.07 -7.86
C PHE A 141 13.25 -8.35 -7.40
N VAL A 142 12.44 -8.28 -6.32
CA VAL A 142 11.65 -9.44 -5.85
C VAL A 142 10.29 -9.57 -6.56
N PHE A 143 9.95 -8.60 -7.41
CA PHE A 143 8.65 -8.57 -8.10
C PHE A 143 8.84 -8.86 -9.59
N LYS A 144 8.05 -9.78 -10.13
CA LYS A 144 7.93 -10.03 -11.57
C LYS A 144 6.47 -9.89 -11.98
N LYS A 145 6.24 -9.44 -13.20
CA LYS A 145 4.88 -9.29 -13.75
C LYS A 145 4.16 -10.63 -13.82
N GLY A 146 2.90 -10.63 -13.41
CA GLY A 146 2.04 -11.80 -13.44
C GLY A 146 0.62 -11.48 -12.99
N LYS A 147 -0.03 -12.40 -12.29
CA LYS A 147 -1.46 -12.41 -12.07
C LYS A 147 -1.91 -12.49 -10.60
N VAL A 148 -1.00 -12.33 -9.66
CA VAL A 148 -1.32 -12.38 -8.22
C VAL A 148 -1.31 -10.97 -7.65
N GLY A 149 -2.45 -10.52 -7.14
CA GLY A 149 -2.57 -9.28 -6.39
C GLY A 149 -2.16 -9.50 -4.92
N ILE A 150 -1.39 -8.58 -4.34
CA ILE A 150 -1.00 -8.65 -2.92
C ILE A 150 -1.47 -7.41 -2.19
N VAL A 151 -2.23 -7.59 -1.12
CA VAL A 151 -2.52 -6.55 -0.13
C VAL A 151 -1.95 -6.93 1.22
N SER A 152 -1.20 -6.02 1.83
CA SER A 152 -0.51 -6.30 3.09
C SER A 152 -0.40 -5.08 3.99
N LYS A 153 -0.54 -5.30 5.30
CA LYS A 153 -0.16 -4.32 6.33
C LYS A 153 1.35 -4.27 6.57
N SER A 154 2.04 -5.37 6.31
CA SER A 154 3.48 -5.52 6.56
C SER A 154 4.29 -5.35 5.28
N GLY A 155 5.28 -4.44 5.31
CA GLY A 155 6.24 -4.28 4.21
C GLY A 155 7.06 -5.56 4.00
N THR A 156 7.68 -6.08 5.05
CA THR A 156 8.56 -7.26 4.98
C THR A 156 7.83 -8.50 4.47
N LEU A 157 6.64 -8.78 4.99
CA LEU A 157 5.86 -9.94 4.53
C LEU A 157 5.33 -9.77 3.09
N THR A 158 5.15 -8.53 2.62
CA THR A 158 4.86 -8.27 1.20
C THR A 158 6.00 -8.76 0.32
N TYR A 159 7.24 -8.46 0.70
CA TYR A 159 8.43 -8.85 -0.07
C TYR A 159 8.63 -10.37 -0.06
N GLU A 160 8.50 -10.99 1.11
CA GLU A 160 8.60 -12.43 1.27
C GLU A 160 7.54 -13.18 0.46
N ALA A 161 6.28 -12.78 0.56
CA ALA A 161 5.20 -13.39 -0.19
C ALA A 161 5.39 -13.22 -1.71
N SER A 162 5.86 -12.05 -2.16
CA SER A 162 6.13 -11.80 -3.57
C SER A 162 7.25 -12.70 -4.11
N ASP A 163 8.34 -12.83 -3.37
CA ASP A 163 9.46 -13.72 -3.75
C ASP A 163 9.02 -15.18 -3.81
N GLN A 164 8.22 -15.64 -2.85
CA GLN A 164 7.66 -16.99 -2.87
C GLN A 164 6.75 -17.23 -4.09
N VAL A 165 5.85 -16.29 -4.41
CA VAL A 165 4.95 -16.38 -5.58
C VAL A 165 5.77 -16.42 -6.87
N VAL A 166 6.78 -15.57 -6.99
CA VAL A 166 7.68 -15.54 -8.15
C VAL A 166 8.48 -16.84 -8.27
N SER A 167 8.93 -17.41 -7.15
CA SER A 167 9.65 -18.69 -7.11
C SER A 167 8.79 -19.89 -7.55
N GLN A 168 7.47 -19.79 -7.48
CA GLN A 168 6.52 -20.79 -8.04
C GLN A 168 6.28 -20.62 -9.56
N GLY A 169 7.03 -19.74 -10.22
CA GLY A 169 6.82 -19.45 -11.64
C GLY A 169 5.61 -18.56 -11.94
N LEU A 170 5.00 -18.02 -10.89
CA LEU A 170 3.93 -17.05 -10.96
C LEU A 170 4.51 -15.63 -10.89
N GLY A 171 3.67 -14.62 -11.00
CA GLY A 171 4.08 -13.23 -10.88
C GLY A 171 2.99 -12.38 -10.24
N ILE A 172 3.33 -11.12 -10.00
CA ILE A 172 2.50 -10.16 -9.29
C ILE A 172 1.82 -9.22 -10.29
N SER A 173 0.51 -9.04 -10.19
CA SER A 173 -0.23 -8.02 -10.96
C SER A 173 0.01 -6.64 -10.35
N THR A 174 -0.24 -6.49 -9.07
CA THR A 174 0.10 -5.31 -8.26
C THR A 174 0.27 -5.72 -6.81
N ALA A 175 1.22 -5.12 -6.10
CA ALA A 175 1.32 -5.25 -4.65
C ALA A 175 1.05 -3.89 -3.99
N ILE A 176 0.15 -3.88 -3.01
CA ILE A 176 -0.28 -2.72 -2.24
C ILE A 176 0.07 -2.93 -0.78
N GLY A 177 0.97 -2.12 -0.25
CA GLY A 177 1.19 -2.02 1.18
C GLY A 177 0.27 -0.95 1.75
N ILE A 178 -0.71 -1.35 2.56
CA ILE A 178 -1.72 -0.41 3.10
C ILE A 178 -1.30 0.29 4.39
N GLY A 179 -0.23 -0.20 5.04
CA GLY A 179 0.29 0.38 6.28
C GLY A 179 -0.22 -0.25 7.57
N GLY A 180 0.52 0.01 8.65
CA GLY A 180 0.27 -0.56 9.98
C GLY A 180 -0.23 0.44 11.01
N ASP A 181 -0.53 1.68 10.63
CA ASP A 181 -1.05 2.71 11.55
C ASP A 181 -2.54 2.47 11.86
N PRO A 182 -3.05 2.97 13.00
CA PRO A 182 -4.46 2.82 13.38
C PRO A 182 -5.43 3.47 12.38
N ILE A 183 -5.02 4.55 11.73
CA ILE A 183 -5.82 5.26 10.73
C ILE A 183 -5.06 5.22 9.41
N ILE A 184 -5.55 4.42 8.47
CA ILE A 184 -5.01 4.27 7.12
C ILE A 184 -6.05 4.72 6.09
N GLY A 185 -5.58 5.17 4.93
CA GLY A 185 -6.46 5.69 3.87
C GLY A 185 -7.27 4.60 3.17
N THR A 186 -6.58 3.54 2.74
CA THR A 186 -7.18 2.39 2.03
C THR A 186 -7.18 1.18 2.94
N THR A 187 -8.35 0.57 3.12
CA THR A 187 -8.50 -0.64 3.96
C THR A 187 -8.15 -1.90 3.18
N THR A 188 -7.99 -3.02 3.89
CA THR A 188 -7.83 -4.34 3.26
C THR A 188 -8.98 -4.66 2.31
N LYS A 189 -10.22 -4.34 2.72
CA LYS A 189 -11.42 -4.52 1.87
C LYS A 189 -11.32 -3.71 0.59
N ASP A 190 -10.96 -2.42 0.67
CA ASP A 190 -10.89 -1.54 -0.49
C ASP A 190 -9.84 -2.04 -1.51
N ALA A 191 -8.67 -2.47 -1.03
CA ALA A 191 -7.63 -3.04 -1.89
C ALA A 191 -8.06 -4.38 -2.52
N VAL A 192 -8.72 -5.25 -1.75
CA VAL A 192 -9.27 -6.52 -2.28
C VAL A 192 -10.34 -6.23 -3.34
N GLU A 193 -11.21 -5.26 -3.14
CA GLU A 193 -12.22 -4.86 -4.11
C GLU A 193 -11.61 -4.40 -5.44
N LEU A 194 -10.52 -3.63 -5.38
CA LEU A 194 -9.75 -3.25 -6.57
C LEU A 194 -9.22 -4.48 -7.32
N PHE A 195 -8.61 -5.44 -6.62
CA PHE A 195 -8.12 -6.68 -7.23
C PHE A 195 -9.23 -7.59 -7.77
N MET A 196 -10.36 -7.66 -7.08
CA MET A 196 -11.51 -8.44 -7.56
C MET A 196 -12.05 -7.90 -8.90
N ASN A 197 -11.96 -6.58 -9.11
CA ASN A 197 -12.40 -5.91 -10.33
C ASN A 197 -11.31 -5.83 -11.42
N ASP A 198 -10.06 -6.14 -11.09
CA ASP A 198 -8.95 -6.11 -12.06
C ASP A 198 -8.91 -7.40 -12.91
N PRO A 199 -9.06 -7.32 -14.24
CA PRO A 199 -9.05 -8.51 -15.10
C PRO A 199 -7.69 -9.22 -15.17
N GLU A 200 -6.60 -8.54 -14.83
CA GLU A 200 -5.24 -9.14 -14.84
C GLU A 200 -4.93 -9.89 -13.53
N THR A 201 -5.71 -9.67 -12.47
CA THR A 201 -5.55 -10.38 -11.20
C THR A 201 -6.41 -11.64 -11.16
N GLU A 202 -5.78 -12.81 -11.05
CA GLU A 202 -6.47 -14.11 -10.97
C GLU A 202 -6.55 -14.67 -9.54
N CYS A 203 -5.61 -14.30 -8.67
CA CYS A 203 -5.57 -14.71 -7.26
C CYS A 203 -5.15 -13.52 -6.39
N ILE A 204 -5.60 -13.48 -5.15
CA ILE A 204 -5.27 -12.42 -4.20
C ILE A 204 -4.57 -13.02 -2.98
N VAL A 205 -3.46 -12.41 -2.56
CA VAL A 205 -2.83 -12.68 -1.26
C VAL A 205 -3.19 -11.55 -0.31
N MET A 206 -3.77 -11.90 0.82
CA MET A 206 -4.20 -10.98 1.87
C MET A 206 -3.40 -11.23 3.14
N ILE A 207 -2.51 -10.31 3.50
CA ILE A 207 -1.64 -10.39 4.67
C ILE A 207 -2.10 -9.37 5.70
N GLY A 208 -2.54 -9.87 6.84
CA GLY A 208 -2.97 -9.06 7.97
C GLY A 208 -2.18 -9.38 9.24
N GLU A 209 -2.65 -8.80 10.32
CA GLU A 209 -2.06 -8.96 11.65
C GLU A 209 -3.14 -8.88 12.74
N ILE A 210 -2.75 -9.13 13.98
CA ILE A 210 -3.61 -8.93 15.13
C ILE A 210 -4.06 -7.46 15.23
N GLY A 211 -5.20 -7.23 15.88
CA GLY A 211 -5.76 -5.89 16.12
C GLY A 211 -6.70 -5.41 15.00
N GLY A 212 -7.75 -4.70 15.40
CA GLY A 212 -8.78 -4.18 14.50
C GLY A 212 -9.57 -5.25 13.76
N GLN A 213 -10.41 -4.85 12.79
CA GLN A 213 -11.35 -5.72 12.09
C GLN A 213 -11.15 -5.77 10.55
N LEU A 214 -10.11 -5.11 10.03
CA LEU A 214 -9.96 -4.88 8.57
C LEU A 214 -9.97 -6.18 7.75
N GLU A 215 -9.31 -7.23 8.24
CA GLU A 215 -9.23 -8.52 7.54
C GLU A 215 -10.56 -9.29 7.65
N ALA A 216 -11.23 -9.22 8.81
CA ALA A 216 -12.54 -9.82 9.02
C ALA A 216 -13.61 -9.15 8.15
N ASP A 217 -13.58 -7.82 8.05
CA ASP A 217 -14.49 -7.06 7.20
C ASP A 217 -14.25 -7.34 5.71
N ALA A 218 -12.99 -7.43 5.28
CA ALA A 218 -12.64 -7.86 3.93
C ALA A 218 -13.15 -9.28 3.63
N ALA A 219 -12.96 -10.23 4.55
CA ALA A 219 -13.42 -11.61 4.39
C ALA A 219 -14.94 -11.70 4.25
N LYS A 220 -15.69 -11.01 5.10
CA LYS A 220 -17.15 -10.94 5.02
C LYS A 220 -17.63 -10.31 3.69
N TRP A 221 -16.96 -9.26 3.24
CA TRP A 221 -17.25 -8.63 1.95
C TRP A 221 -16.98 -9.58 0.78
N ILE A 222 -15.83 -10.29 0.77
CA ILE A 222 -15.51 -11.31 -0.25
C ILE A 222 -16.63 -12.34 -0.36
N LYS A 223 -17.07 -12.90 0.76
CA LYS A 223 -18.17 -13.86 0.81
C LYS A 223 -19.48 -13.29 0.26
N ALA A 224 -19.79 -12.05 0.60
CA ALA A 224 -21.03 -11.38 0.18
C ALA A 224 -20.99 -10.94 -1.30
N SER A 225 -19.83 -10.62 -1.85
CA SER A 225 -19.67 -10.13 -3.23
C SER A 225 -19.98 -11.19 -4.29
N GLY A 226 -19.91 -12.48 -3.93
CA GLY A 226 -20.05 -13.60 -4.87
C GLY A 226 -18.91 -13.73 -5.88
N ASN A 227 -17.84 -12.95 -5.75
CA ASN A 227 -16.66 -13.06 -6.60
C ASN A 227 -15.93 -14.37 -6.34
N LYS A 228 -15.41 -14.99 -7.41
CA LYS A 228 -14.83 -16.33 -7.36
C LYS A 228 -13.31 -16.38 -7.44
N LYS A 229 -12.63 -15.22 -7.49
CA LYS A 229 -11.16 -15.23 -7.46
C LYS A 229 -10.69 -15.81 -6.13
N PRO A 230 -9.78 -16.83 -6.14
CA PRO A 230 -9.26 -17.39 -4.90
C PRO A 230 -8.47 -16.34 -4.12
N VAL A 231 -8.61 -16.41 -2.79
CA VAL A 231 -7.88 -15.56 -1.86
C VAL A 231 -7.08 -16.45 -0.91
N VAL A 232 -5.77 -16.21 -0.84
CA VAL A 232 -4.87 -16.83 0.14
C VAL A 232 -4.61 -15.83 1.25
N GLY A 233 -4.79 -16.22 2.50
CA GLY A 233 -4.71 -15.33 3.64
C GLY A 233 -3.68 -15.77 4.68
N PHE A 234 -3.01 -14.79 5.27
CA PHE A 234 -2.13 -14.98 6.43
C PHE A 234 -2.35 -13.88 7.46
N ILE A 235 -2.34 -14.24 8.74
CA ILE A 235 -2.44 -13.31 9.88
C ILE A 235 -1.23 -13.45 10.77
N ALA A 236 -0.46 -12.37 10.91
CA ALA A 236 0.70 -12.29 11.80
C ALA A 236 0.28 -12.06 13.26
N GLY A 237 1.16 -12.42 14.19
CA GLY A 237 1.01 -12.10 15.62
C GLY A 237 0.31 -13.17 16.47
N GLU A 238 0.24 -14.43 16.02
CA GLU A 238 -0.42 -15.52 16.77
C GLU A 238 0.13 -15.72 18.19
N THR A 239 1.44 -15.51 18.38
CA THR A 239 2.12 -15.63 19.68
C THR A 239 2.20 -14.31 20.44
N ALA A 240 1.56 -13.26 19.98
CA ALA A 240 1.63 -11.94 20.59
C ALA A 240 0.96 -11.92 21.98
N PRO A 241 1.62 -11.38 23.01
CA PRO A 241 1.00 -11.23 24.33
C PRO A 241 -0.13 -10.20 24.27
N LYS A 242 -1.24 -10.49 24.99
CA LYS A 242 -2.40 -9.59 25.07
C LYS A 242 -2.02 -8.21 25.61
N GLY A 243 -2.59 -7.16 25.02
CA GLY A 243 -2.44 -5.78 25.47
C GLY A 243 -1.08 -5.15 25.17
N ARG A 244 -0.26 -5.80 24.33
CA ARG A 244 1.00 -5.20 23.83
C ARG A 244 0.91 -4.94 22.33
N THR A 245 1.45 -3.79 21.93
CA THR A 245 1.63 -3.44 20.52
C THR A 245 2.80 -4.24 19.95
N MET A 246 2.61 -4.84 18.77
CA MET A 246 3.58 -5.70 18.13
C MET A 246 4.07 -5.10 16.79
N GLY A 247 5.09 -4.24 16.88
CA GLY A 247 5.67 -3.57 15.71
C GLY A 247 4.83 -2.37 15.26
N HIS A 248 3.68 -2.62 14.66
CA HIS A 248 2.77 -1.57 14.20
C HIS A 248 1.89 -1.03 15.33
N ALA A 249 1.59 0.27 15.31
CA ALA A 249 0.73 0.91 16.30
C ALA A 249 -0.70 0.33 16.32
N GLY A 250 -1.20 -0.15 15.17
CA GLY A 250 -2.49 -0.84 15.04
C GLY A 250 -2.49 -2.31 15.44
N ALA A 251 -1.31 -2.94 15.63
CA ALA A 251 -1.17 -4.35 15.95
C ALA A 251 -1.26 -4.61 17.46
N ILE A 252 -2.44 -4.41 18.03
CA ILE A 252 -2.74 -4.65 19.44
C ILE A 252 -4.06 -5.37 19.60
N VAL A 253 -4.09 -6.45 20.39
CA VAL A 253 -5.32 -7.18 20.72
C VAL A 253 -6.10 -6.42 21.79
N GLY A 254 -7.24 -5.85 21.42
CA GLY A 254 -8.16 -5.16 22.31
C GLY A 254 -9.35 -6.00 22.75
N GLY A 255 -9.70 -7.04 21.97
CA GLY A 255 -10.86 -7.91 22.23
C GLY A 255 -10.66 -9.36 21.79
N SER A 256 -11.73 -10.16 21.85
CA SER A 256 -11.69 -11.57 21.46
C SER A 256 -11.68 -11.78 19.94
N GLU A 257 -12.24 -10.84 19.18
CA GLU A 257 -12.45 -10.97 17.74
C GLU A 257 -11.30 -10.40 16.89
N ASP A 258 -10.32 -9.72 17.51
CA ASP A 258 -9.17 -9.14 16.85
C ASP A 258 -7.85 -9.91 17.09
N THR A 259 -7.95 -11.11 17.65
CA THR A 259 -6.85 -12.07 17.76
C THR A 259 -6.55 -12.70 16.40
N ALA A 260 -5.33 -13.22 16.21
CA ALA A 260 -4.98 -13.96 14.99
C ALA A 260 -5.89 -15.17 14.76
N GLU A 261 -6.18 -15.93 15.82
CA GLU A 261 -7.05 -17.11 15.76
C GLU A 261 -8.48 -16.74 15.31
N ALA A 262 -9.09 -15.71 15.91
CA ALA A 262 -10.43 -15.27 15.54
C ALA A 262 -10.50 -14.80 14.08
N LYS A 263 -9.53 -14.00 13.63
CA LYS A 263 -9.45 -13.57 12.23
C LYS A 263 -9.26 -14.73 11.27
N LYS A 264 -8.34 -15.65 11.55
CA LYS A 264 -8.13 -16.87 10.74
C LYS A 264 -9.41 -17.70 10.63
N ARG A 265 -10.16 -17.87 11.74
CA ARG A 265 -11.45 -18.56 11.75
C ARG A 265 -12.45 -17.87 10.83
N ILE A 266 -12.67 -16.56 10.98
CA ILE A 266 -13.59 -15.77 10.14
C ILE A 266 -13.21 -15.88 8.67
N MET A 267 -11.92 -15.78 8.35
CA MET A 267 -11.44 -15.89 6.98
C MET A 267 -11.74 -17.26 6.38
N ARG A 268 -11.50 -18.35 7.12
CA ARG A 268 -11.85 -19.74 6.67
C ARG A 268 -13.35 -19.90 6.46
N GLU A 269 -14.18 -19.40 7.36
CA GLU A 269 -15.66 -19.42 7.25
C GLU A 269 -16.17 -18.61 6.05
N CYS A 270 -15.36 -17.66 5.58
CA CYS A 270 -15.64 -16.86 4.38
C CYS A 270 -15.05 -17.44 3.09
N GLY A 271 -14.42 -18.62 3.13
CA GLY A 271 -13.89 -19.31 1.96
C GLY A 271 -12.47 -18.87 1.55
N ILE A 272 -11.74 -18.20 2.43
CA ILE A 272 -10.34 -17.82 2.19
C ILE A 272 -9.41 -18.97 2.56
N HIS A 273 -8.43 -19.26 1.73
CA HIS A 273 -7.40 -20.29 1.94
C HIS A 273 -6.34 -19.77 2.91
N VAL A 274 -6.57 -19.96 4.21
CA VAL A 274 -5.69 -19.45 5.27
C VAL A 274 -4.52 -20.40 5.48
N VAL A 275 -3.29 -19.86 5.42
CA VAL A 275 -2.06 -20.56 5.80
C VAL A 275 -1.64 -20.19 7.23
N ASP A 276 -0.97 -21.14 7.91
CA ASP A 276 -0.53 -20.95 9.30
C ASP A 276 0.90 -20.41 9.40
N SER A 277 1.70 -20.59 8.35
CA SER A 277 3.05 -20.01 8.25
C SER A 277 3.15 -19.11 7.03
N PRO A 278 3.82 -17.94 7.13
CA PRO A 278 4.04 -17.07 5.97
C PRO A 278 4.85 -17.78 4.87
N ALA A 279 5.71 -18.73 5.21
CA ALA A 279 6.49 -19.55 4.27
C ALA A 279 5.64 -20.45 3.35
N GLN A 280 4.34 -20.60 3.62
CA GLN A 280 3.43 -21.42 2.84
C GLN A 280 2.64 -20.62 1.79
N ILE A 281 2.76 -19.30 1.78
CA ILE A 281 1.93 -18.42 0.92
C ILE A 281 2.11 -18.77 -0.56
N GLY A 282 3.34 -18.80 -1.06
CA GLY A 282 3.60 -19.08 -2.47
C GLY A 282 3.11 -20.45 -2.92
N ALA A 283 3.35 -21.50 -2.13
CA ALA A 283 2.88 -22.85 -2.43
C ALA A 283 1.34 -22.93 -2.45
N LYS A 284 0.66 -22.25 -1.51
CA LYS A 284 -0.81 -22.20 -1.48
C LYS A 284 -1.38 -21.44 -2.68
N VAL A 285 -0.74 -20.35 -3.11
CA VAL A 285 -1.15 -19.63 -4.32
C VAL A 285 -1.02 -20.53 -5.55
N ALA A 286 0.08 -21.28 -5.69
CA ALA A 286 0.25 -22.22 -6.80
C ALA A 286 -0.82 -23.33 -6.79
N GLU A 287 -1.15 -23.87 -5.59
CA GLU A 287 -2.19 -24.90 -5.42
C GLU A 287 -3.58 -24.40 -5.86
N VAL A 288 -3.98 -23.18 -5.50
CA VAL A 288 -5.32 -22.67 -5.82
C VAL A 288 -5.48 -22.15 -7.24
N LEU A 289 -4.37 -21.97 -7.97
CA LEU A 289 -4.34 -21.57 -9.38
C LEU A 289 -4.11 -22.75 -10.35
N SER A 290 -3.81 -23.96 -9.83
CA SER A 290 -3.68 -25.17 -10.62
C SER A 290 -5.06 -25.80 -10.89
#